data_74bebdc346f39abefb0cb3e6c85380e6
#
_entry.id   74bebdc346f39abefb0cb3e6c85380e6
#
_cell.length_a   1.000
_cell.length_b   1.000
_cell.length_c   1.000
_cell.angle_alpha   90.00
_cell.angle_beta   90.00
_cell.angle_gamma   90.00
#
_symmetry.space_group_name_H-M   'P 1'
#
loop_
_entity.id
_entity.type
_entity.pdbx_description
1 polymer ?
#
loop_
_entity_poly.entity_id
_entity_poly.type
_entity_poly.pdbx_seq_one_letter_code
_entity_poly.pdbx_strand_id
1 'polypeptide(L)'
;MKKFFPIIQTNALTKSMLIQPYFIDQKVIDKKPIKGLGNNYSWPANKINKAIEKDLKKGIKNFLLFIVPISKQKLPEDFSYHFDVIENIKKQFGKDIVLLIDTCLCSITPDGHCGVTNHKTINLKDTHYSLGVAANTYLEAGADIIAPSDMMKNTTKYLKKTIGINGFIDAPIMSYSSKFKSNLYGPFREAAKSSPKGFDRSSYQLPVNDRERAIKSSI
;
A
#
# COMPACT_ATOMS: atom_id res chain seq x y z
N MET A 1 11.03 -12.74 11.72
CA MET A 1 10.69 -13.80 10.74
C MET A 1 9.66 -14.82 11.23
N LYS A 2 9.68 -15.33 12.47
CA LYS A 2 8.72 -16.37 12.96
C LYS A 2 7.24 -15.95 13.03
N LYS A 3 6.89 -14.66 12.97
CA LYS A 3 5.49 -14.18 13.11
C LYS A 3 4.64 -14.28 11.83
N PHE A 4 5.25 -14.44 10.65
CA PHE A 4 4.54 -14.41 9.37
C PHE A 4 4.32 -15.78 8.73
N PHE A 5 4.95 -16.82 9.23
CA PHE A 5 4.90 -18.17 8.67
C PHE A 5 3.66 -19.04 8.99
N PRO A 6 2.80 -18.75 10.00
CA PRO A 6 1.58 -19.53 10.20
C PRO A 6 0.60 -19.52 9.03
N ILE A 7 0.72 -18.53 8.14
CA ILE A 7 -0.18 -18.37 6.99
C ILE A 7 -0.07 -19.51 5.97
N ILE A 8 1.07 -20.21 5.94
CA ILE A 8 1.39 -21.19 4.86
C ILE A 8 1.19 -22.65 5.29
N GLN A 9 1.03 -22.96 6.58
CA GLN A 9 1.12 -24.34 7.08
C GLN A 9 -0.19 -25.02 7.50
N THR A 10 -1.35 -24.36 7.41
CA THR A 10 -2.62 -24.97 7.80
C THR A 10 -3.65 -24.94 6.68
N ASN A 11 -4.33 -26.07 6.44
CA ASN A 11 -5.46 -26.17 5.51
C ASN A 11 -6.74 -25.47 6.02
N ALA A 12 -6.73 -24.89 7.22
CA ALA A 12 -7.86 -24.22 7.82
C ALA A 12 -7.62 -22.71 7.89
N LEU A 13 -8.52 -21.90 7.31
CA LEU A 13 -8.49 -20.45 7.43
C LEU A 13 -8.77 -20.04 8.88
N THR A 14 -7.87 -19.23 9.44
CA THR A 14 -8.04 -18.62 10.76
C THR A 14 -8.13 -17.11 10.64
N LYS A 15 -8.72 -16.45 11.64
CA LYS A 15 -8.83 -14.97 11.66
C LYS A 15 -7.45 -14.28 11.63
N SER A 16 -6.43 -14.91 12.19
CA SER A 16 -5.06 -14.38 12.19
C SER A 16 -4.39 -14.38 10.82
N MET A 17 -4.96 -15.08 9.82
CA MET A 17 -4.50 -15.06 8.44
C MET A 17 -5.14 -13.94 7.61
N LEU A 18 -6.24 -13.34 8.12
CA LEU A 18 -6.92 -12.27 7.40
C LEU A 18 -6.17 -10.96 7.53
N ILE A 19 -6.15 -10.19 6.44
CA ILE A 19 -5.60 -8.83 6.40
C ILE A 19 -6.77 -7.87 6.15
N GLN A 20 -7.03 -6.99 7.12
CA GLN A 20 -8.09 -5.98 7.00
C GLN A 20 -7.55 -4.72 6.34
N PRO A 21 -8.05 -4.32 5.14
CA PRO A 21 -7.65 -3.07 4.52
C PRO A 21 -8.38 -1.88 5.14
N TYR A 22 -7.67 -0.76 5.28
CA TYR A 22 -8.23 0.53 5.66
C TYR A 22 -7.75 1.65 4.74
N PHE A 23 -8.66 2.53 4.34
CA PHE A 23 -8.35 3.77 3.63
C PHE A 23 -8.34 4.93 4.62
N ILE A 24 -7.24 5.65 4.70
CA ILE A 24 -7.08 6.81 5.58
C ILE A 24 -6.92 8.04 4.70
N ASP A 25 -7.95 8.88 4.66
CA ASP A 25 -8.00 10.08 3.79
C ASP A 25 -7.88 11.34 4.65
N GLN A 26 -6.84 12.11 4.41
CA GLN A 26 -6.54 13.34 5.14
C GLN A 26 -7.64 14.41 5.02
N LYS A 27 -8.47 14.35 3.96
CA LYS A 27 -9.56 15.31 3.72
C LYS A 27 -10.83 15.01 4.52
N VAL A 28 -11.02 13.78 4.98
CA VAL A 28 -12.25 13.44 5.69
C VAL A 28 -12.14 13.76 7.17
N ILE A 29 -13.19 14.33 7.73
CA ILE A 29 -13.30 14.66 9.16
C ILE A 29 -14.09 13.59 9.95
N ASP A 30 -14.86 12.78 9.26
CA ASP A 30 -15.55 11.60 9.78
C ASP A 30 -15.48 10.45 8.76
N LYS A 31 -15.77 9.22 9.21
CA LYS A 31 -15.80 8.06 8.31
C LYS A 31 -16.81 8.27 7.18
N LYS A 32 -16.37 8.04 5.94
CA LYS A 32 -17.20 8.18 4.75
C LYS A 32 -17.31 6.83 4.02
N PRO A 33 -18.51 6.32 3.70
CA PRO A 33 -18.67 5.09 2.93
C PRO A 33 -17.97 5.19 1.57
N ILE A 34 -17.32 4.11 1.15
CA ILE A 34 -16.73 4.01 -0.19
C ILE A 34 -17.75 3.33 -1.10
N LYS A 35 -18.29 4.10 -2.06
CA LYS A 35 -19.29 3.59 -3.02
C LYS A 35 -18.71 2.40 -3.79
N GLY A 36 -19.43 1.29 -3.80
CA GLY A 36 -19.05 0.06 -4.52
C GLY A 36 -18.03 -0.84 -3.82
N LEU A 37 -17.61 -0.53 -2.58
CA LEU A 37 -16.77 -1.41 -1.75
C LEU A 37 -17.51 -1.95 -0.50
N GLY A 38 -18.80 -2.17 -0.59
CA GLY A 38 -19.61 -2.73 0.51
C GLY A 38 -19.51 -1.88 1.79
N ASN A 39 -19.20 -2.51 2.91
CA ASN A 39 -19.09 -1.86 4.23
C ASN A 39 -17.69 -1.27 4.50
N ASN A 40 -16.96 -0.84 3.47
CA ASN A 40 -15.67 -0.18 3.62
C ASN A 40 -15.83 1.35 3.63
N TYR A 41 -14.93 2.00 4.36
CA TYR A 41 -14.98 3.44 4.62
C TYR A 41 -13.61 4.07 4.41
N SER A 42 -13.60 5.34 3.94
CA SER A 42 -12.47 6.25 4.14
C SER A 42 -12.54 6.82 5.54
N TRP A 43 -11.44 6.77 6.27
CA TRP A 43 -11.33 7.15 7.67
C TRP A 43 -10.44 8.38 7.85
N PRO A 44 -10.77 9.30 8.77
CA PRO A 44 -9.81 10.29 9.23
C PRO A 44 -8.78 9.63 10.16
N ALA A 45 -7.54 10.13 10.14
CA ALA A 45 -6.45 9.56 10.92
C ALA A 45 -6.73 9.49 12.44
N ASN A 46 -7.43 10.47 12.98
CA ASN A 46 -7.76 10.54 14.41
C ASN A 46 -8.85 9.54 14.89
N LYS A 47 -9.52 8.84 13.96
CA LYS A 47 -10.57 7.86 14.29
C LYS A 47 -10.20 6.41 13.93
N ILE A 48 -9.09 6.20 13.21
CA ILE A 48 -8.71 4.88 12.71
C ILE A 48 -8.39 3.89 13.84
N ASN A 49 -7.77 4.37 14.92
CA ASN A 49 -7.38 3.52 16.04
C ASN A 49 -8.57 2.80 16.68
N LYS A 50 -9.75 3.47 16.78
CA LYS A 50 -10.99 2.82 17.27
C LYS A 50 -11.48 1.72 16.34
N ALA A 51 -11.30 1.89 15.02
CA ALA A 51 -11.69 0.87 14.04
C ALA A 51 -10.75 -0.35 14.13
N ILE A 52 -9.44 -0.12 14.22
CA ILE A 52 -8.44 -1.18 14.41
C ILE A 52 -8.72 -1.96 15.71
N GLU A 53 -8.95 -1.26 16.82
CA GLU A 53 -9.26 -1.89 18.11
C GLU A 53 -10.51 -2.80 18.03
N LYS A 54 -11.56 -2.34 17.34
CA LYS A 54 -12.79 -3.12 17.13
C LYS A 54 -12.50 -4.43 16.38
N ASP A 55 -11.66 -4.39 15.34
CA ASP A 55 -11.36 -5.58 14.56
C ASP A 55 -10.31 -6.46 15.24
N LEU A 56 -9.40 -5.87 16.01
CA LEU A 56 -8.48 -6.61 16.87
C LEU A 56 -9.23 -7.44 17.92
N LYS A 57 -10.28 -6.88 18.55
CA LYS A 57 -11.18 -7.62 19.47
C LYS A 57 -11.90 -8.78 18.81
N LYS A 58 -12.09 -8.76 17.49
CA LYS A 58 -12.64 -9.88 16.72
C LYS A 58 -11.59 -10.92 16.32
N GLY A 59 -10.31 -10.69 16.63
CA GLY A 59 -9.19 -11.58 16.33
C GLY A 59 -8.46 -11.29 15.02
N ILE A 60 -8.74 -10.16 14.33
CA ILE A 60 -7.95 -9.69 13.19
C ILE A 60 -6.72 -8.99 13.73
N LYS A 61 -5.52 -9.39 13.28
CA LYS A 61 -4.25 -8.82 13.73
C LYS A 61 -3.45 -8.11 12.64
N ASN A 62 -3.77 -8.36 11.37
CA ASN A 62 -3.03 -7.78 10.26
C ASN A 62 -3.87 -6.70 9.59
N PHE A 63 -3.29 -5.53 9.39
CA PHE A 63 -3.97 -4.36 8.83
C PHE A 63 -3.15 -3.80 7.67
N LEU A 64 -3.78 -3.60 6.50
CA LEU A 64 -3.18 -2.98 5.34
C LEU A 64 -3.73 -1.56 5.17
N LEU A 65 -2.87 -0.56 5.22
CA LEU A 65 -3.27 0.83 5.10
C LEU A 65 -3.03 1.38 3.69
N PHE A 66 -4.06 2.03 3.17
CA PHE A 66 -4.01 2.91 2.00
C PHE A 66 -4.13 4.35 2.48
N ILE A 67 -3.00 5.06 2.57
CA ILE A 67 -2.95 6.43 3.10
C ILE A 67 -3.04 7.43 1.96
N VAL A 68 -3.98 8.36 2.05
CA VAL A 68 -4.32 9.32 1.00
C VAL A 68 -4.08 10.74 1.51
N PRO A 69 -2.91 11.36 1.20
CA PRO A 69 -2.62 12.74 1.59
C PRO A 69 -3.38 13.77 0.75
N ILE A 70 -3.52 14.98 1.28
CA ILE A 70 -4.06 16.12 0.53
C ILE A 70 -3.07 16.58 -0.53
N SER A 71 -1.81 16.69 -0.15
CA SER A 71 -0.74 17.17 -1.02
C SER A 71 -0.47 16.22 -2.18
N LYS A 72 -0.34 16.78 -3.38
CA LYS A 72 0.08 16.06 -4.58
C LYS A 72 1.45 16.56 -5.02
N GLN A 73 2.33 15.62 -5.37
CA GLN A 73 3.73 15.91 -5.68
C GLN A 73 4.09 15.31 -7.05
N LYS A 74 4.76 16.08 -7.90
CA LYS A 74 5.26 15.59 -9.20
C LYS A 74 6.39 14.57 -9.01
N LEU A 75 7.28 14.85 -8.06
CA LEU A 75 8.30 13.91 -7.56
C LEU A 75 8.01 13.71 -6.06
N PRO A 76 7.34 12.62 -5.66
CA PRO A 76 7.00 12.39 -4.26
C PRO A 76 8.23 12.14 -3.38
N GLU A 77 8.44 13.02 -2.41
CA GLU A 77 9.53 12.96 -1.43
C GLU A 77 9.05 13.23 0.00
N ASP A 78 7.93 13.95 0.14
CA ASP A 78 7.31 14.22 1.45
C ASP A 78 6.25 13.17 1.77
N PHE A 79 6.55 12.34 2.76
CA PHE A 79 5.66 11.32 3.33
C PHE A 79 5.36 11.56 4.81
N SER A 80 5.51 12.82 5.27
CA SER A 80 5.29 13.19 6.69
C SER A 80 3.90 12.78 7.20
N TYR A 81 2.85 13.00 6.42
CA TYR A 81 1.50 12.56 6.79
C TYR A 81 1.40 11.03 6.95
N HIS A 82 2.10 10.27 6.12
CA HIS A 82 2.15 8.80 6.24
C HIS A 82 2.88 8.42 7.53
N PHE A 83 4.01 9.07 7.80
CA PHE A 83 4.79 8.86 9.02
C PHE A 83 3.91 9.06 10.26
N ASP A 84 3.24 10.20 10.37
CA ASP A 84 2.39 10.54 11.53
C ASP A 84 1.27 9.53 11.75
N VAL A 85 0.61 9.08 10.67
CA VAL A 85 -0.46 8.08 10.74
C VAL A 85 0.08 6.74 11.23
N ILE A 86 1.18 6.27 10.68
CA ILE A 86 1.79 4.98 11.02
C ILE A 86 2.29 4.99 12.46
N GLU A 87 3.03 6.04 12.83
CA GLU A 87 3.59 6.22 14.18
C GLU A 87 2.48 6.26 15.24
N ASN A 88 1.40 7.01 14.98
CA ASN A 88 0.26 7.09 15.91
C ASN A 88 -0.38 5.71 16.16
N ILE A 89 -0.57 4.91 15.11
CA ILE A 89 -1.12 3.55 15.23
C ILE A 89 -0.13 2.65 15.99
N LYS A 90 1.15 2.70 15.65
CA LYS A 90 2.17 1.87 16.31
C LYS A 90 2.45 2.26 17.74
N LYS A 91 2.32 3.54 18.10
CA LYS A 91 2.38 3.99 19.51
C LYS A 91 1.26 3.36 20.35
N GLN A 92 0.05 3.19 19.79
CA GLN A 92 -1.07 2.62 20.54
C GLN A 92 -1.04 1.08 20.60
N PHE A 93 -0.72 0.41 19.50
CA PHE A 93 -0.90 -1.04 19.38
C PHE A 93 0.41 -1.84 19.42
N GLY A 94 1.54 -1.22 19.16
CA GLY A 94 2.87 -1.82 19.24
C GLY A 94 2.96 -3.16 18.50
N LYS A 95 3.24 -4.24 19.23
CA LYS A 95 3.41 -5.60 18.71
C LYS A 95 2.11 -6.42 18.66
N ASP A 96 0.99 -5.88 19.12
CA ASP A 96 -0.31 -6.58 19.13
C ASP A 96 -0.88 -6.72 17.72
N ILE A 97 -0.43 -5.87 16.80
CA ILE A 97 -0.81 -5.87 15.40
C ILE A 97 0.39 -5.99 14.47
N VAL A 98 0.12 -6.46 13.24
CA VAL A 98 1.02 -6.37 12.09
C VAL A 98 0.49 -5.30 11.15
N LEU A 99 1.28 -4.25 10.92
CA LEU A 99 0.90 -3.12 10.11
C LEU A 99 1.61 -3.16 8.76
N LEU A 100 0.82 -3.34 7.70
CA LEU A 100 1.26 -3.34 6.31
C LEU A 100 0.91 -2.00 5.68
N ILE A 101 1.82 -1.42 4.89
CA ILE A 101 1.55 -0.15 4.21
C ILE A 101 1.62 -0.33 2.70
N ASP A 102 0.53 0.01 2.01
CA ASP A 102 0.51 0.06 0.54
C ASP A 102 1.58 1.05 0.06
N THR A 103 2.54 0.54 -0.70
CA THR A 103 3.68 1.33 -1.16
C THR A 103 3.51 1.62 -2.64
N CYS A 104 2.76 2.70 -2.92
CA CYS A 104 2.43 3.14 -4.26
C CYS A 104 2.34 4.67 -4.32
N LEU A 105 2.66 5.26 -5.46
CA LEU A 105 2.62 6.71 -5.64
C LEU A 105 1.26 7.24 -6.13
N CYS A 106 0.31 6.38 -6.50
CA CYS A 106 -0.91 6.79 -7.18
C CYS A 106 -1.84 7.72 -6.35
N SER A 107 -1.80 7.64 -5.02
CA SER A 107 -2.52 8.58 -4.14
C SER A 107 -1.80 9.92 -3.95
N ILE A 108 -0.55 10.04 -4.41
CA ILE A 108 0.33 11.20 -4.18
C ILE A 108 0.60 11.95 -5.48
N THR A 109 0.74 11.25 -6.61
CA THR A 109 0.97 11.89 -7.92
C THR A 109 -0.25 12.70 -8.38
N PRO A 110 -0.05 13.85 -9.05
CA PRO A 110 -1.15 14.70 -9.50
C PRO A 110 -2.01 14.07 -10.59
N ASP A 111 -1.43 13.15 -11.36
CA ASP A 111 -2.05 12.44 -12.46
C ASP A 111 -2.60 11.04 -12.06
N GLY A 112 -2.41 10.63 -10.80
CA GLY A 112 -2.94 9.38 -10.28
C GLY A 112 -2.24 8.13 -10.81
N HIS A 113 -1.07 8.22 -11.44
CA HIS A 113 -0.27 7.06 -11.84
C HIS A 113 0.50 6.47 -10.66
N CYS A 114 0.81 5.17 -10.76
CA CYS A 114 1.55 4.45 -9.71
C CYS A 114 3.06 4.77 -9.71
N GLY A 115 3.51 5.61 -10.61
CA GLY A 115 4.89 6.07 -10.72
C GLY A 115 4.97 7.51 -11.18
N VAL A 116 6.16 8.08 -11.13
CA VAL A 116 6.46 9.42 -11.65
C VAL A 116 6.36 9.38 -13.17
N THR A 117 5.60 10.32 -13.73
CA THR A 117 5.37 10.38 -15.18
C THR A 117 6.29 11.41 -15.85
N ASN A 118 6.70 11.09 -17.07
CA ASN A 118 7.31 12.02 -18.01
C ASN A 118 6.51 11.96 -19.31
N HIS A 119 5.71 13.00 -19.58
CA HIS A 119 4.69 13.02 -20.64
C HIS A 119 3.71 11.82 -20.50
N LYS A 120 3.73 10.88 -21.48
CA LYS A 120 2.87 9.68 -21.51
C LYS A 120 3.58 8.39 -21.08
N THR A 121 4.72 8.49 -20.40
CA THR A 121 5.54 7.35 -19.98
C THR A 121 5.88 7.43 -18.49
N ILE A 122 6.26 6.30 -17.91
CA ILE A 122 6.75 6.25 -16.54
C ILE A 122 8.26 6.48 -16.52
N ASN A 123 8.72 7.40 -15.68
CA ASN A 123 10.13 7.54 -15.33
C ASN A 123 10.46 6.56 -14.20
N LEU A 124 11.06 5.42 -14.55
CA LEU A 124 11.37 4.37 -13.58
C LEU A 124 12.40 4.80 -12.53
N LYS A 125 13.38 5.64 -12.90
CA LYS A 125 14.41 6.11 -11.96
C LYS A 125 13.80 6.93 -10.84
N ASP A 126 13.00 7.92 -11.18
CA ASP A 126 12.35 8.80 -10.22
C ASP A 126 11.25 8.06 -9.45
N THR A 127 10.55 7.11 -10.10
CA THR A 127 9.58 6.24 -9.45
C THR A 127 10.23 5.39 -8.37
N HIS A 128 11.33 4.70 -8.67
CA HIS A 128 12.05 3.88 -7.70
C HIS A 128 12.60 4.73 -6.56
N TYR A 129 13.16 5.91 -6.87
CA TYR A 129 13.64 6.84 -5.86
C TYR A 129 12.52 7.21 -4.87
N SER A 130 11.38 7.70 -5.37
CA SER A 130 10.23 8.09 -4.51
C SER A 130 9.66 6.91 -3.72
N LEU A 131 9.56 5.71 -4.32
CA LEU A 131 9.14 4.50 -3.61
C LEU A 131 10.14 4.09 -2.52
N GLY A 132 11.44 4.32 -2.75
CA GLY A 132 12.48 4.09 -1.77
C GLY A 132 12.37 5.04 -0.57
N VAL A 133 12.15 6.33 -0.82
CA VAL A 133 11.88 7.34 0.24
C VAL A 133 10.64 6.92 1.04
N ALA A 134 9.54 6.59 0.37
CA ALA A 134 8.31 6.13 1.01
C ALA A 134 8.56 4.92 1.93
N ALA A 135 9.20 3.87 1.40
CA ALA A 135 9.43 2.63 2.13
C ALA A 135 10.27 2.85 3.40
N ASN A 136 11.34 3.65 3.32
CA ASN A 136 12.15 3.99 4.49
C ASN A 136 11.34 4.77 5.52
N THR A 137 10.63 5.82 5.09
CA THR A 137 9.76 6.62 5.99
C THR A 137 8.72 5.75 6.70
N TYR A 138 8.11 4.78 6.01
CA TYR A 138 7.12 3.89 6.61
C TYR A 138 7.74 2.96 7.67
N LEU A 139 8.92 2.40 7.39
CA LEU A 139 9.63 1.54 8.33
C LEU A 139 10.15 2.32 9.53
N GLU A 140 10.67 3.52 9.35
CA GLU A 140 11.07 4.44 10.42
C GLU A 140 9.88 4.81 11.34
N ALA A 141 8.69 5.00 10.77
CA ALA A 141 7.45 5.23 11.53
C ALA A 141 6.92 3.98 12.26
N GLY A 142 7.54 2.80 12.02
CA GLY A 142 7.22 1.55 12.72
C GLY A 142 6.33 0.58 11.93
N ALA A 143 6.15 0.75 10.62
CA ALA A 143 5.50 -0.27 9.80
C ALA A 143 6.23 -1.62 9.89
N ASP A 144 5.47 -2.71 9.94
CA ASP A 144 6.06 -4.06 9.99
C ASP A 144 6.37 -4.60 8.58
N ILE A 145 5.60 -4.19 7.57
CA ILE A 145 5.70 -4.70 6.19
C ILE A 145 5.44 -3.54 5.21
N ILE A 146 6.25 -3.44 4.17
CA ILE A 146 5.93 -2.62 3.00
C ILE A 146 5.28 -3.47 1.91
N ALA A 147 4.24 -2.95 1.25
CA ALA A 147 3.44 -3.70 0.29
C ALA A 147 3.39 -2.98 -1.07
N PRO A 148 4.45 -3.10 -1.91
CA PRO A 148 4.51 -2.43 -3.20
C PRO A 148 3.42 -2.95 -4.16
N SER A 149 2.55 -2.05 -4.61
CA SER A 149 1.44 -2.34 -5.51
C SER A 149 1.53 -1.62 -6.86
N ASP A 150 2.65 -1.02 -7.14
CA ASP A 150 2.92 -0.18 -8.32
C ASP A 150 3.02 -0.97 -9.63
N MET A 151 3.48 -2.21 -9.60
CA MET A 151 3.73 -3.12 -10.74
C MET A 151 4.84 -2.65 -11.69
N MET A 152 5.72 -1.74 -11.25
CA MET A 152 6.87 -1.33 -12.06
C MET A 152 7.95 -2.40 -12.08
N LYS A 153 8.69 -2.44 -13.19
CA LYS A 153 9.77 -3.40 -13.35
C LYS A 153 10.83 -3.23 -12.25
N ASN A 154 11.24 -4.31 -11.61
CA ASN A 154 12.29 -4.37 -10.60
C ASN A 154 12.04 -3.59 -9.29
N THR A 155 10.82 -3.12 -9.00
CA THR A 155 10.51 -2.37 -7.76
C THR A 155 10.93 -3.14 -6.53
N THR A 156 10.52 -4.41 -6.38
CA THR A 156 10.85 -5.23 -5.20
C THR A 156 12.36 -5.36 -4.99
N LYS A 157 13.12 -5.61 -6.08
CA LYS A 157 14.59 -5.69 -6.02
C LYS A 157 15.21 -4.36 -5.58
N TYR A 158 14.71 -3.24 -6.11
CA TYR A 158 15.19 -1.91 -5.75
C TYR A 158 14.88 -1.60 -4.27
N LEU A 159 13.65 -1.82 -3.83
CA LEU A 159 13.24 -1.59 -2.45
C LEU A 159 14.04 -2.43 -1.47
N LYS A 160 14.21 -3.74 -1.74
CA LYS A 160 15.02 -4.63 -0.88
C LYS A 160 16.44 -4.09 -0.69
N LYS A 161 17.08 -3.60 -1.75
CA LYS A 161 18.39 -2.97 -1.66
C LYS A 161 18.36 -1.68 -0.84
N THR A 162 17.41 -0.78 -1.14
CA THR A 162 17.34 0.56 -0.55
C THR A 162 17.05 0.51 0.95
N ILE A 163 16.05 -0.27 1.38
CA ILE A 163 15.73 -0.42 2.80
C ILE A 163 16.83 -1.15 3.56
N GLY A 164 17.53 -2.10 2.91
CA GLY A 164 18.67 -2.81 3.52
C GLY A 164 19.85 -1.89 3.83
N ILE A 165 20.18 -0.95 2.94
CA ILE A 165 21.21 0.06 3.15
C ILE A 165 20.87 0.96 4.35
N ASN A 166 19.60 1.25 4.57
CA ASN A 166 19.12 2.09 5.68
C ASN A 166 18.83 1.30 6.98
N GLY A 167 19.34 0.09 7.10
CA GLY A 167 19.26 -0.71 8.33
C GLY A 167 18.04 -1.62 8.46
N PHE A 168 17.14 -1.64 7.46
CA PHE A 168 15.92 -2.46 7.49
C PHE A 168 16.06 -3.76 6.65
N ILE A 169 17.23 -4.41 6.70
CA ILE A 169 17.54 -5.57 5.86
C ILE A 169 16.57 -6.75 6.06
N ASP A 170 16.02 -6.90 7.26
CA ASP A 170 15.09 -7.97 7.61
C ASP A 170 13.60 -7.59 7.42
N ALA A 171 13.32 -6.35 6.99
CA ALA A 171 11.95 -5.91 6.78
C ALA A 171 11.29 -6.71 5.65
N PRO A 172 10.12 -7.34 5.90
CA PRO A 172 9.41 -8.09 4.89
C PRO A 172 8.82 -7.17 3.82
N ILE A 173 8.77 -7.68 2.58
CA ILE A 173 8.10 -7.02 1.46
C ILE A 173 6.97 -7.95 0.98
N MET A 174 5.73 -7.47 1.03
CA MET A 174 4.57 -8.15 0.46
C MET A 174 4.25 -7.54 -0.91
N SER A 175 4.88 -8.04 -1.96
CA SER A 175 4.69 -7.52 -3.31
C SER A 175 3.37 -7.97 -3.93
N TYR A 176 2.70 -7.05 -4.65
CA TYR A 176 1.60 -7.39 -5.55
C TYR A 176 2.19 -7.95 -6.85
N SER A 177 2.19 -9.26 -7.01
CA SER A 177 2.88 -9.91 -8.12
C SER A 177 2.03 -10.03 -9.39
N SER A 178 0.75 -10.38 -9.29
CA SER A 178 -0.14 -10.60 -10.45
C SER A 178 -1.28 -9.59 -10.49
N LYS A 179 -0.97 -8.30 -10.54
CA LYS A 179 -1.98 -7.24 -10.62
C LYS A 179 -2.41 -6.99 -12.07
N PHE A 180 -3.55 -7.56 -12.45
CA PHE A 180 -4.09 -7.41 -13.78
C PHE A 180 -4.76 -6.05 -14.01
N LYS A 181 -4.72 -5.56 -15.25
CA LYS A 181 -5.56 -4.44 -15.67
C LYS A 181 -7.03 -4.85 -15.58
N SER A 182 -7.87 -4.05 -14.92
CA SER A 182 -9.28 -4.34 -14.73
C SER A 182 -10.11 -3.06 -14.62
N ASN A 183 -11.35 -3.14 -15.11
CA ASN A 183 -12.36 -2.09 -14.93
C ASN A 183 -12.97 -2.11 -13.50
N LEU A 184 -12.73 -3.18 -12.71
CA LEU A 184 -13.24 -3.32 -11.35
C LEU A 184 -12.54 -2.41 -10.33
N TYR A 185 -11.44 -1.74 -10.69
CA TYR A 185 -10.73 -0.79 -9.82
C TYR A 185 -11.45 0.55 -9.59
N GLY A 186 -12.62 0.81 -10.19
CA GLY A 186 -13.34 2.08 -10.03
C GLY A 186 -13.50 2.53 -8.59
N PRO A 187 -14.13 1.71 -7.71
CA PRO A 187 -14.33 2.05 -6.29
C PRO A 187 -13.03 2.26 -5.52
N PHE A 188 -12.01 1.42 -5.78
CA PHE A 188 -10.69 1.57 -5.19
C PHE A 188 -10.03 2.89 -5.60
N ARG A 189 -10.06 3.24 -6.90
CA ARG A 189 -9.47 4.48 -7.43
C ARG A 189 -10.14 5.72 -6.85
N GLU A 190 -11.44 5.67 -6.62
CA GLU A 190 -12.19 6.74 -5.96
C GLU A 190 -11.72 6.91 -4.51
N ALA A 191 -11.63 5.81 -3.75
CA ALA A 191 -11.17 5.84 -2.36
C ALA A 191 -9.73 6.31 -2.22
N ALA A 192 -8.83 5.83 -3.07
CA ALA A 192 -7.40 6.16 -3.07
C ALA A 192 -7.08 7.50 -3.78
N LYS A 193 -8.09 8.20 -4.35
CA LYS A 193 -7.91 9.43 -5.16
C LYS A 193 -6.86 9.25 -6.26
N SER A 194 -6.89 8.09 -6.93
CA SER A 194 -5.83 7.59 -7.81
C SER A 194 -6.32 7.27 -9.24
N SER A 195 -7.36 7.96 -9.72
CA SER A 195 -7.81 7.84 -11.10
C SER A 195 -6.75 8.37 -12.06
N PRO A 196 -6.20 7.54 -12.98
CA PRO A 196 -5.14 7.97 -13.87
C PRO A 196 -5.64 9.01 -14.88
N LYS A 197 -4.80 10.00 -15.18
CA LYS A 197 -5.04 11.05 -16.17
C LYS A 197 -4.04 10.93 -17.31
N GLY A 198 -4.45 11.30 -18.51
CA GLY A 198 -3.60 11.37 -19.70
C GLY A 198 -3.42 10.04 -20.42
N PHE A 199 -3.11 8.95 -19.73
CA PHE A 199 -3.03 7.60 -20.28
C PHE A 199 -3.49 6.58 -19.24
N ASP A 200 -3.70 5.33 -19.65
CA ASP A 200 -4.13 4.28 -18.73
C ASP A 200 -2.94 3.51 -18.13
N ARG A 201 -3.22 2.50 -17.33
CA ARG A 201 -2.19 1.70 -16.64
C ARG A 201 -1.73 0.45 -17.41
N SER A 202 -2.08 0.32 -18.70
CA SER A 202 -1.74 -0.85 -19.52
C SER A 202 -0.24 -1.09 -19.65
N SER A 203 0.57 -0.02 -19.59
CA SER A 203 2.02 -0.10 -19.73
C SER A 203 2.71 -0.83 -18.57
N TYR A 204 2.07 -0.93 -17.40
CA TYR A 204 2.67 -1.55 -16.22
C TYR A 204 1.77 -2.54 -15.47
N GLN A 205 0.46 -2.58 -15.71
CA GLN A 205 -0.41 -3.64 -15.21
C GLN A 205 -0.45 -4.82 -16.19
N LEU A 206 -0.66 -6.03 -15.65
CA LEU A 206 -0.69 -7.25 -16.47
C LEU A 206 -1.94 -7.30 -17.36
N PRO A 207 -1.82 -7.67 -18.64
CA PRO A 207 -2.97 -8.01 -19.48
C PRO A 207 -3.68 -9.25 -18.92
N VAL A 208 -5.01 -9.29 -18.98
CA VAL A 208 -5.81 -10.39 -18.41
C VAL A 208 -5.59 -11.73 -19.11
N ASN A 209 -5.08 -11.72 -20.35
CA ASN A 209 -4.83 -12.89 -21.17
C ASN A 209 -3.35 -13.34 -21.18
N ASP A 210 -2.47 -12.70 -20.42
CA ASP A 210 -1.04 -13.02 -20.39
C ASP A 210 -0.69 -13.85 -19.14
N ARG A 211 -1.04 -15.15 -19.22
CA ARG A 211 -0.79 -16.12 -18.14
C ARG A 211 0.70 -16.29 -17.86
N GLU A 212 1.55 -16.34 -18.89
CA GLU A 212 2.98 -16.55 -18.73
C GLU A 212 3.63 -15.40 -17.96
N ARG A 213 3.29 -14.16 -18.32
CA ARG A 213 3.78 -12.97 -17.64
C ARG A 213 3.28 -12.90 -16.21
N ALA A 214 2.04 -13.32 -15.93
CA ALA A 214 1.52 -13.40 -14.58
C ALA A 214 2.30 -14.38 -13.72
N ILE A 215 2.60 -15.57 -14.22
CA ILE A 215 3.43 -16.57 -13.52
C ILE A 215 4.84 -16.02 -13.27
N LYS A 216 5.50 -15.48 -14.31
CA LYS A 216 6.85 -14.89 -14.18
C LYS A 216 6.91 -13.73 -13.17
N SER A 217 5.83 -12.98 -13.00
CA SER A 217 5.78 -11.89 -12.02
C SER A 217 5.57 -12.37 -10.58
N SER A 218 5.23 -13.65 -10.38
CA SER A 218 4.94 -14.26 -9.08
C SER A 218 6.07 -15.13 -8.53
N ILE A 219 7.11 -15.38 -9.35
CA ILE A 219 8.32 -16.14 -9.01
C ILE A 219 9.47 -15.16 -8.76
#